data_0db8379155cd8a584d75ed13494aa64e
#
_entry.id   0db8379155cd8a584d75ed13494aa64e
#
_cell.length_a   1.000
_cell.length_b   1.000
_cell.length_c   1.000
_cell.angle_alpha   90.00
_cell.angle_beta   90.00
_cell.angle_gamma   90.00
#
_symmetry.space_group_name_H-M   'P 1'
#
loop_
_entity.id
_entity.type
_entity.pdbx_description
1 polymer ?
#
loop_
_entity_poly.entity_id
_entity_poly.type
_entity_poly.pdbx_seq_one_letter_code
_entity_poly.pdbx_strand_id
1 'polypeptide(L)'
;MRLQALGILVALSTSAFSVNSHATVSAETQASLLALQRDDQRVADTSWRIASRNADTCPKLWASLGVSLHHVSQYEPSYRAAAQAAFGLDGTYPSILAVAEGSPASAAGLKPNDTLRAVNRADLADKGGGQASAASYDAVSAAMAALEALPEQKAAVLSIERGGQRLEVSVAPQKVCRSRVELAPGNAINANANGLVAQISGRLVNWVESDDELALVIAHEI
;
A
#
# COMPACT_ATOMS: atom_id res chain seq x y z
N MET A 1 29.26 -78.29 -20.36
CA MET A 1 29.59 -77.04 -19.62
C MET A 1 28.80 -75.91 -20.23
N ARG A 2 27.78 -75.43 -19.55
CA ARG A 2 26.97 -74.27 -20.00
C ARG A 2 27.32 -73.09 -19.12
N LEU A 3 27.89 -72.00 -19.65
CA LEU A 3 28.10 -70.73 -19.02
C LEU A 3 26.77 -69.94 -19.08
N GLN A 4 26.25 -69.57 -17.93
CA GLN A 4 25.16 -68.58 -17.81
C GLN A 4 25.80 -67.21 -17.60
N ALA A 5 25.49 -66.28 -18.50
CA ALA A 5 25.85 -64.88 -18.39
C ALA A 5 24.78 -64.18 -17.53
N LEU A 6 25.19 -63.61 -16.43
CA LEU A 6 24.34 -62.82 -15.52
C LEU A 6 24.36 -61.38 -15.96
N GLY A 7 23.24 -60.90 -16.56
CA GLY A 7 23.07 -59.49 -16.97
C GLY A 7 22.61 -58.67 -15.76
N ILE A 8 23.42 -57.69 -15.37
CA ILE A 8 23.06 -56.70 -14.36
C ILE A 8 22.28 -55.55 -15.05
N LEU A 9 21.01 -55.41 -14.79
CA LEU A 9 20.18 -54.23 -15.16
C LEU A 9 20.46 -53.12 -14.17
N VAL A 10 21.12 -52.07 -14.57
CA VAL A 10 21.23 -50.81 -13.81
C VAL A 10 20.00 -49.96 -14.14
N ALA A 11 19.05 -49.84 -13.22
CA ALA A 11 17.93 -48.91 -13.34
C ALA A 11 18.40 -47.48 -12.99
N LEU A 12 18.53 -46.62 -14.00
CA LEU A 12 18.68 -45.18 -13.78
C LEU A 12 17.34 -44.58 -13.36
N SER A 13 17.19 -44.26 -12.10
CA SER A 13 16.08 -43.47 -11.60
C SER A 13 16.33 -41.97 -11.90
N THR A 14 15.68 -41.45 -12.92
CA THR A 14 15.61 -40.02 -13.21
C THR A 14 14.63 -39.37 -12.22
N SER A 15 15.17 -38.75 -11.17
CA SER A 15 14.39 -37.88 -10.32
C SER A 15 14.04 -36.60 -11.08
N ALA A 16 12.81 -36.49 -11.54
CA ALA A 16 12.28 -35.25 -12.11
C ALA A 16 12.12 -34.23 -11.00
N PHE A 17 12.99 -33.23 -10.95
CA PHE A 17 12.78 -32.04 -10.14
C PHE A 17 11.63 -31.24 -10.78
N SER A 18 10.42 -31.39 -10.25
CA SER A 18 9.30 -30.47 -10.54
C SER A 18 9.62 -29.13 -9.89
N VAL A 19 10.20 -28.22 -10.66
CA VAL A 19 10.36 -26.81 -10.24
C VAL A 19 8.95 -26.24 -10.10
N ASN A 20 8.57 -25.88 -8.88
CA ASN A 20 7.25 -25.38 -8.54
C ASN A 20 7.07 -23.98 -9.16
N SER A 21 6.54 -23.89 -10.39
CA SER A 21 6.33 -22.65 -11.15
C SER A 21 5.49 -21.60 -10.38
N HIS A 22 4.68 -22.06 -9.41
CA HIS A 22 3.87 -21.17 -8.57
C HIS A 22 4.70 -20.33 -7.59
N ALA A 23 5.83 -20.85 -7.10
CA ALA A 23 6.69 -20.09 -6.18
C ALA A 23 7.45 -18.96 -6.89
N THR A 24 7.86 -19.15 -8.14
CA THR A 24 8.57 -18.13 -8.92
C THR A 24 7.64 -17.01 -9.37
N VAL A 25 6.43 -17.32 -9.85
CA VAL A 25 5.41 -16.30 -10.21
C VAL A 25 5.03 -15.46 -8.99
N SER A 26 4.90 -16.07 -7.81
CA SER A 26 4.63 -15.35 -6.56
C SER A 26 5.77 -14.39 -6.19
N ALA A 27 7.03 -14.77 -6.37
CA ALA A 27 8.19 -13.94 -6.05
C ALA A 27 8.32 -12.70 -6.97
N GLU A 28 8.09 -12.88 -8.28
CA GLU A 28 8.07 -11.77 -9.24
C GLU A 28 6.92 -10.80 -8.95
N THR A 29 5.75 -11.32 -8.63
CA THR A 29 4.59 -10.50 -8.27
C THR A 29 4.84 -9.72 -6.97
N GLN A 30 5.45 -10.35 -5.95
CA GLN A 30 5.85 -9.67 -4.72
C GLN A 30 6.84 -8.55 -5.01
N ALA A 31 7.86 -8.80 -5.81
CA ALA A 31 8.86 -7.78 -6.19
C ALA A 31 8.21 -6.59 -6.92
N SER A 32 7.24 -6.85 -7.80
CA SER A 32 6.48 -5.82 -8.50
C SER A 32 5.62 -5.00 -7.54
N LEU A 33 4.95 -5.63 -6.58
CA LEU A 33 4.17 -4.95 -5.55
C LEU A 33 5.04 -4.06 -4.65
N LEU A 34 6.23 -4.54 -4.26
CA LEU A 34 7.19 -3.73 -3.49
C LEU A 34 7.77 -2.56 -4.31
N ALA A 35 7.87 -2.72 -5.64
CA ALA A 35 8.23 -1.61 -6.52
C ALA A 35 7.13 -0.55 -6.56
N LEU A 36 5.86 -0.96 -6.70
CA LEU A 36 4.72 -0.05 -6.65
C LEU A 36 4.61 0.67 -5.30
N GLN A 37 4.91 0.02 -4.18
CA GLN A 37 4.93 0.69 -2.87
C GLN A 37 5.95 1.83 -2.82
N ARG A 38 7.09 1.71 -3.49
CA ARG A 38 8.06 2.82 -3.59
C ARG A 38 7.51 3.99 -4.41
N ASP A 39 6.75 3.70 -5.47
CA ASP A 39 6.08 4.73 -6.26
C ASP A 39 4.96 5.41 -5.43
N ASP A 40 4.18 4.64 -4.66
CA ASP A 40 3.19 5.16 -3.71
C ASP A 40 3.85 6.08 -2.66
N GLN A 41 5.00 5.68 -2.11
CA GLN A 41 5.75 6.50 -1.17
C GLN A 41 6.19 7.83 -1.82
N ARG A 42 6.72 7.79 -3.05
CA ARG A 42 7.14 8.98 -3.79
C ARG A 42 5.97 9.93 -4.07
N VAL A 43 4.80 9.37 -4.43
CA VAL A 43 3.57 10.14 -4.60
C VAL A 43 3.11 10.75 -3.28
N ALA A 44 3.13 9.99 -2.18
CA ALA A 44 2.74 10.47 -0.85
C ALA A 44 3.63 11.63 -0.38
N ASP A 45 4.95 11.51 -0.51
CA ASP A 45 5.91 12.54 -0.11
C ASP A 45 5.70 13.84 -0.90
N THR A 46 5.55 13.70 -2.21
CA THR A 46 5.36 14.85 -3.11
C THR A 46 4.02 15.54 -2.84
N SER A 47 2.94 14.77 -2.71
CA SER A 47 1.60 15.29 -2.43
C SER A 47 1.53 16.00 -1.07
N TRP A 48 2.15 15.41 -0.03
CA TRP A 48 2.23 16.00 1.29
C TRP A 48 2.97 17.34 1.28
N ARG A 49 4.10 17.39 0.59
CA ARG A 49 4.89 18.61 0.43
C ARG A 49 4.07 19.74 -0.19
N ILE A 50 3.28 19.45 -1.23
CA ILE A 50 2.39 20.42 -1.87
C ILE A 50 1.27 20.83 -0.91
N ALA A 51 0.53 19.86 -0.37
CA ALA A 51 -0.65 20.10 0.44
C ALA A 51 -0.34 20.86 1.73
N SER A 52 0.78 20.56 2.40
CA SER A 52 1.16 21.19 3.66
C SER A 52 1.71 22.60 3.50
N ARG A 53 2.47 22.86 2.41
CA ARG A 53 3.07 24.18 2.16
C ARG A 53 2.10 25.20 1.59
N ASN A 54 0.99 24.76 1.00
CA ASN A 54 -0.01 25.65 0.41
C ASN A 54 -1.30 25.75 1.23
N ALA A 55 -1.30 25.27 2.48
CA ALA A 55 -2.50 25.28 3.33
C ALA A 55 -3.14 26.66 3.49
N ASP A 56 -2.34 27.72 3.51
CA ASP A 56 -2.83 29.11 3.68
C ASP A 56 -3.56 29.66 2.42
N THR A 57 -3.37 29.03 1.28
CA THR A 57 -3.92 29.49 -0.01
C THR A 57 -5.04 28.59 -0.53
N CYS A 58 -5.20 27.41 0.04
CA CYS A 58 -6.18 26.44 -0.43
C CYS A 58 -7.61 26.82 -0.05
N PRO A 59 -8.57 26.70 -0.98
CA PRO A 59 -9.97 27.00 -0.70
C PRO A 59 -10.64 25.96 0.22
N LYS A 60 -10.10 24.75 0.29
CA LYS A 60 -10.61 23.66 1.12
C LYS A 60 -9.47 23.00 1.87
N LEU A 61 -9.66 22.86 3.16
CA LEU A 61 -8.69 22.25 4.07
C LEU A 61 -9.29 21.02 4.74
N TRP A 62 -8.43 20.13 5.18
CA TRP A 62 -8.79 19.00 6.03
C TRP A 62 -7.68 18.68 7.04
N ALA A 63 -8.02 17.90 8.05
CA ALA A 63 -7.05 17.33 8.96
C ALA A 63 -6.43 16.07 8.34
N SER A 64 -5.11 15.99 8.30
CA SER A 64 -4.42 14.84 7.71
C SER A 64 -3.24 14.40 8.58
N LEU A 65 -3.01 13.09 8.59
CA LEU A 65 -1.83 12.48 9.21
C LEU A 65 -0.68 12.31 8.22
N GLY A 66 -0.94 12.38 6.92
CA GLY A 66 0.05 12.12 5.87
C GLY A 66 0.32 10.63 5.69
N VAL A 67 -0.73 9.81 5.71
CA VAL A 67 -0.65 8.37 5.42
C VAL A 67 -1.56 8.01 4.26
N SER A 68 -1.19 7.01 3.50
CA SER A 68 -2.08 6.23 2.64
C SER A 68 -2.22 4.81 3.20
N LEU A 69 -3.38 4.22 2.95
CA LEU A 69 -3.72 2.89 3.46
C LEU A 69 -3.94 1.92 2.31
N HIS A 70 -3.73 0.64 2.61
CA HIS A 70 -4.16 -0.45 1.77
C HIS A 70 -4.80 -1.58 2.60
N HIS A 71 -5.56 -2.44 1.92
CA HIS A 71 -6.16 -3.63 2.51
C HIS A 71 -6.13 -4.76 1.47
N VAL A 72 -6.11 -6.02 1.92
CA VAL A 72 -6.05 -7.17 1.00
C VAL A 72 -7.21 -7.19 0.02
N SER A 73 -8.40 -6.66 0.39
CA SER A 73 -9.58 -6.63 -0.48
C SER A 73 -9.41 -5.77 -1.72
N GLN A 74 -8.53 -4.75 -1.71
CA GLN A 74 -8.33 -3.90 -2.89
C GLN A 74 -7.55 -4.59 -4.02
N TYR A 75 -6.87 -5.70 -3.70
CA TYR A 75 -6.16 -6.47 -4.70
C TYR A 75 -7.09 -7.47 -5.39
N GLU A 76 -6.93 -7.64 -6.69
CA GLU A 76 -7.59 -8.72 -7.41
C GLU A 76 -7.26 -10.07 -6.76
N PRO A 77 -8.19 -11.05 -6.74
CA PRO A 77 -8.00 -12.33 -6.05
C PRO A 77 -6.69 -13.04 -6.37
N SER A 78 -6.23 -12.95 -7.62
CA SER A 78 -4.96 -13.53 -8.07
C SER A 78 -3.70 -12.91 -7.46
N TYR A 79 -3.78 -11.67 -6.97
CA TYR A 79 -2.67 -10.93 -6.36
C TYR A 79 -2.68 -10.97 -4.83
N ARG A 80 -3.78 -11.37 -4.18
CA ARG A 80 -3.95 -11.29 -2.72
C ARG A 80 -2.87 -12.04 -1.94
N ALA A 81 -2.58 -13.27 -2.34
CA ALA A 81 -1.54 -14.06 -1.67
C ALA A 81 -0.16 -13.40 -1.78
N ALA A 82 0.16 -12.80 -2.93
CA ALA A 82 1.40 -12.07 -3.13
C ALA A 82 1.42 -10.77 -2.32
N ALA A 83 0.31 -10.03 -2.23
CA ALA A 83 0.19 -8.82 -1.43
C ALA A 83 0.30 -9.12 0.07
N GLN A 84 -0.34 -10.18 0.56
CA GLN A 84 -0.19 -10.63 1.94
C GLN A 84 1.27 -10.99 2.26
N ALA A 85 1.94 -11.70 1.38
CA ALA A 85 3.34 -12.06 1.58
C ALA A 85 4.31 -10.87 1.47
N ALA A 86 4.03 -9.91 0.56
CA ALA A 86 4.88 -8.73 0.36
C ALA A 86 4.77 -7.72 1.50
N PHE A 87 3.57 -7.52 2.04
CA PHE A 87 3.24 -6.43 2.95
C PHE A 87 2.83 -6.89 4.36
N GLY A 88 2.71 -8.21 4.59
CA GLY A 88 2.24 -8.76 5.87
C GLY A 88 0.78 -8.48 6.17
N LEU A 89 -0.08 -8.33 5.14
CA LEU A 89 -1.51 -8.05 5.32
C LEU A 89 -2.21 -9.23 5.99
N ASP A 90 -2.93 -8.99 7.09
CA ASP A 90 -3.65 -10.03 7.82
C ASP A 90 -5.04 -10.35 7.24
N GLY A 91 -5.52 -9.55 6.30
CA GLY A 91 -6.81 -9.74 5.65
C GLY A 91 -8.02 -9.24 6.43
N THR A 92 -7.81 -8.71 7.63
CA THR A 92 -8.87 -8.20 8.51
C THR A 92 -8.78 -6.70 8.68
N TYR A 93 -7.58 -6.16 8.79
CA TYR A 93 -7.34 -4.76 9.07
C TYR A 93 -6.60 -4.07 7.92
N PRO A 94 -6.87 -2.76 7.70
CA PRO A 94 -6.06 -1.99 6.79
C PRO A 94 -4.63 -1.84 7.34
N SER A 95 -3.67 -1.68 6.44
CA SER A 95 -2.29 -1.41 6.78
C SER A 95 -1.85 -0.09 6.16
N ILE A 96 -0.81 0.52 6.70
CA ILE A 96 -0.21 1.73 6.15
C ILE A 96 0.57 1.34 4.90
N LEU A 97 0.21 1.90 3.75
CA LEU A 97 0.88 1.71 2.48
C LEU A 97 2.11 2.62 2.36
N ALA A 98 1.93 3.90 2.71
CA ALA A 98 2.99 4.90 2.70
C ALA A 98 2.80 5.91 3.84
N VAL A 99 3.92 6.47 4.31
CA VAL A 99 3.96 7.53 5.32
C VAL A 99 4.75 8.69 4.75
N ALA A 100 4.07 9.79 4.49
CA ALA A 100 4.69 10.95 3.86
C ALA A 100 5.79 11.56 4.77
N GLU A 101 6.93 11.87 4.19
CA GLU A 101 8.04 12.50 4.89
C GLU A 101 7.64 13.88 5.44
N GLY A 102 8.04 14.15 6.69
CA GLY A 102 7.71 15.41 7.38
C GLY A 102 6.24 15.52 7.81
N SER A 103 5.45 14.47 7.67
CA SER A 103 4.06 14.42 8.14
C SER A 103 3.96 14.16 9.65
N PRO A 104 2.80 14.43 10.28
CA PRO A 104 2.53 14.03 11.66
C PRO A 104 2.72 12.52 11.90
N ALA A 105 2.33 11.68 10.96
CA ALA A 105 2.53 10.24 11.04
C ALA A 105 4.00 9.85 11.06
N SER A 106 4.80 10.47 10.20
CA SER A 106 6.26 10.29 10.17
C SER A 106 6.90 10.72 11.49
N ALA A 107 6.54 11.90 12.00
CA ALA A 107 7.04 12.42 13.28
C ALA A 107 6.65 11.54 14.48
N ALA A 108 5.47 10.90 14.41
CA ALA A 108 5.00 9.94 15.42
C ALA A 108 5.63 8.53 15.29
N GLY A 109 6.45 8.30 14.29
CA GLY A 109 7.15 7.04 14.07
C GLY A 109 6.29 5.92 13.47
N LEU A 110 5.16 6.26 12.82
CA LEU A 110 4.42 5.31 11.99
C LEU A 110 5.25 4.90 10.79
N LYS A 111 5.04 3.69 10.30
CA LYS A 111 5.83 3.11 9.20
C LYS A 111 4.93 2.41 8.18
N PRO A 112 5.37 2.30 6.93
CA PRO A 112 4.75 1.37 5.99
C PRO A 112 4.66 -0.04 6.58
N ASN A 113 3.56 -0.73 6.26
CA ASN A 113 3.21 -2.06 6.74
C ASN A 113 2.82 -2.15 8.23
N ASP A 114 2.65 -1.03 8.95
CA ASP A 114 1.94 -1.06 10.23
C ASP A 114 0.48 -1.42 9.98
N THR A 115 -0.01 -2.46 10.63
CA THR A 115 -1.43 -2.81 10.57
C THR A 115 -2.23 -1.88 11.50
N LEU A 116 -3.16 -1.12 10.95
CA LEU A 116 -3.97 -0.15 11.70
C LEU A 116 -5.22 -0.83 12.26
N ARG A 117 -5.24 -1.06 13.56
CA ARG A 117 -6.31 -1.80 14.24
C ARG A 117 -7.46 -0.92 14.70
N ALA A 118 -7.15 0.24 15.26
CA ALA A 118 -8.16 1.15 15.77
C ALA A 118 -7.71 2.60 15.74
N VAL A 119 -8.68 3.51 15.67
CA VAL A 119 -8.53 4.96 15.83
C VAL A 119 -9.37 5.40 17.01
N ASN A 120 -8.76 5.97 18.07
CA ASN A 120 -9.45 6.37 19.29
C ASN A 120 -10.35 5.26 19.86
N ARG A 121 -9.89 4.01 19.86
CA ARG A 121 -10.59 2.79 20.25
C ARG A 121 -11.72 2.32 19.30
N ALA A 122 -12.03 3.07 18.25
CA ALA A 122 -12.94 2.59 17.21
C ALA A 122 -12.21 1.54 16.36
N ASP A 123 -12.71 0.31 16.40
CA ASP A 123 -12.15 -0.82 15.65
C ASP A 123 -12.31 -0.63 14.14
N LEU A 124 -11.26 -0.91 13.38
CA LEU A 124 -11.21 -0.77 11.92
C LEU A 124 -11.27 -2.11 11.18
N ALA A 125 -11.65 -3.19 11.87
CA ALA A 125 -11.75 -4.50 11.23
C ALA A 125 -12.74 -4.46 10.04
N ASP A 126 -12.29 -4.95 8.90
CA ASP A 126 -13.18 -5.26 7.78
C ASP A 126 -14.00 -6.51 8.09
N LYS A 127 -15.28 -6.31 8.38
CA LYS A 127 -16.23 -7.40 8.69
C LYS A 127 -16.64 -8.19 7.44
N GLY A 128 -16.39 -7.66 6.25
CA GLY A 128 -16.62 -8.33 4.97
C GLY A 128 -15.53 -9.32 4.58
N GLY A 129 -14.38 -9.22 5.24
CA GLY A 129 -13.19 -10.05 5.10
C GLY A 129 -12.76 -10.24 3.66
N GLY A 130 -11.53 -10.02 3.34
CA GLY A 130 -10.89 -10.04 2.01
C GLY A 130 -11.17 -11.25 1.09
N GLN A 131 -12.35 -11.87 1.22
CA GLN A 131 -12.84 -13.02 0.45
C GLN A 131 -13.78 -12.64 -0.71
N ALA A 132 -14.02 -11.35 -0.95
CA ALA A 132 -14.83 -10.90 -2.08
C ALA A 132 -14.28 -11.48 -3.40
N SER A 133 -15.19 -11.81 -4.32
CA SER A 133 -14.84 -12.37 -5.65
C SER A 133 -14.17 -11.36 -6.58
N ALA A 134 -14.19 -10.07 -6.24
CA ALA A 134 -13.57 -8.97 -6.97
C ALA A 134 -12.83 -8.03 -6.01
N ALA A 135 -12.01 -7.14 -6.56
CA ALA A 135 -11.38 -6.07 -5.79
C ALA A 135 -12.43 -5.11 -5.20
N SER A 136 -12.22 -4.66 -3.96
CA SER A 136 -13.06 -3.66 -3.27
C SER A 136 -12.19 -2.71 -2.46
N TYR A 137 -12.54 -1.42 -2.53
CA TYR A 137 -11.90 -0.34 -1.76
C TYR A 137 -12.67 0.01 -0.48
N ASP A 138 -13.73 -0.69 -0.13
CA ASP A 138 -14.62 -0.33 0.97
C ASP A 138 -13.89 -0.28 2.32
N ALA A 139 -13.06 -1.28 2.63
CA ALA A 139 -12.27 -1.32 3.86
C ALA A 139 -11.29 -0.14 3.96
N VAL A 140 -10.58 0.16 2.88
CA VAL A 140 -9.64 1.30 2.81
C VAL A 140 -10.41 2.61 2.95
N SER A 141 -11.52 2.77 2.21
CA SER A 141 -12.34 3.98 2.24
C SER A 141 -12.91 4.26 3.63
N ALA A 142 -13.40 3.23 4.32
CA ALA A 142 -13.91 3.35 5.69
C ALA A 142 -12.81 3.76 6.68
N ALA A 143 -11.64 3.15 6.58
CA ALA A 143 -10.50 3.49 7.45
C ALA A 143 -9.97 4.91 7.17
N MET A 144 -9.84 5.30 5.89
CA MET A 144 -9.45 6.67 5.53
C MET A 144 -10.47 7.69 6.04
N ALA A 145 -11.78 7.42 5.91
CA ALA A 145 -12.81 8.31 6.45
C ALA A 145 -12.70 8.47 7.97
N ALA A 146 -12.34 7.42 8.71
CA ALA A 146 -12.11 7.50 10.15
C ALA A 146 -10.90 8.39 10.51
N LEU A 147 -9.84 8.36 9.70
CA LEU A 147 -8.69 9.25 9.88
C LEU A 147 -9.02 10.70 9.50
N GLU A 148 -9.75 10.91 8.43
CA GLU A 148 -10.17 12.24 7.95
C GLU A 148 -11.17 12.94 8.89
N ALA A 149 -11.92 12.16 9.68
CA ALA A 149 -12.83 12.67 10.69
C ALA A 149 -12.13 13.11 12.00
N LEU A 150 -10.81 12.93 12.11
CA LEU A 150 -10.07 13.34 13.29
C LEU A 150 -10.09 14.87 13.44
N PRO A 151 -10.31 15.38 14.66
CA PRO A 151 -10.29 16.82 14.89
C PRO A 151 -8.85 17.35 14.72
N GLU A 152 -8.75 18.51 14.08
CA GLU A 152 -7.49 19.21 13.88
C GLU A 152 -6.77 19.47 15.20
N GLN A 153 -5.44 19.32 15.20
CA GLN A 153 -4.55 19.62 16.32
C GLN A 153 -4.89 18.90 17.64
N LYS A 154 -5.85 17.99 17.64
CA LYS A 154 -6.15 17.13 18.77
C LYS A 154 -5.50 15.78 18.58
N ALA A 155 -4.68 15.37 19.55
CA ALA A 155 -4.05 14.07 19.50
C ALA A 155 -5.10 12.95 19.44
N ALA A 156 -4.93 12.06 18.48
CA ALA A 156 -5.65 10.80 18.36
C ALA A 156 -4.71 9.65 18.76
N VAL A 157 -5.28 8.60 19.30
CA VAL A 157 -4.55 7.36 19.60
C VAL A 157 -4.83 6.35 18.50
N LEU A 158 -3.77 5.95 17.80
CA LEU A 158 -3.81 4.88 16.82
C LEU A 158 -3.30 3.59 17.48
N SER A 159 -4.11 2.55 17.48
CA SER A 159 -3.66 1.21 17.85
C SER A 159 -3.15 0.52 16.58
N ILE A 160 -1.87 0.20 16.56
CA ILE A 160 -1.22 -0.46 15.43
C ILE A 160 -0.63 -1.82 15.84
N GLU A 161 -0.36 -2.66 14.86
CA GLU A 161 0.45 -3.85 15.03
C GLU A 161 1.65 -3.79 14.11
N ARG A 162 2.84 -4.00 14.69
CA ARG A 162 4.13 -4.02 13.99
C ARG A 162 4.95 -5.22 14.46
N GLY A 163 5.30 -6.10 13.53
CA GLY A 163 6.07 -7.30 13.87
C GLY A 163 5.42 -8.18 14.94
N GLY A 164 4.10 -8.29 14.94
CA GLY A 164 3.32 -9.07 15.92
C GLY A 164 3.14 -8.37 17.28
N GLN A 165 3.64 -7.14 17.45
CA GLN A 165 3.48 -6.37 18.70
C GLN A 165 2.43 -5.28 18.50
N ARG A 166 1.52 -5.15 19.48
CA ARG A 166 0.56 -4.04 19.54
C ARG A 166 1.21 -2.82 20.16
N LEU A 167 1.06 -1.70 19.49
CA LEU A 167 1.59 -0.40 19.92
C LEU A 167 0.46 0.63 19.87
N GLU A 168 0.52 1.58 20.79
CA GLU A 168 -0.33 2.77 20.73
C GLU A 168 0.53 3.98 20.36
N VAL A 169 0.13 4.66 19.29
CA VAL A 169 0.83 5.83 18.77
C VAL A 169 -0.10 7.04 18.88
N SER A 170 0.35 8.06 19.61
CA SER A 170 -0.38 9.31 19.73
C SER A 170 0.08 10.27 18.63
N VAL A 171 -0.85 10.76 17.82
CA VAL A 171 -0.55 11.65 16.70
C VAL A 171 -1.65 12.70 16.54
N ALA A 172 -1.25 13.96 16.32
CA ALA A 172 -2.18 15.06 16.07
C ALA A 172 -2.18 15.40 14.58
N PRO A 173 -3.35 15.38 13.91
CA PRO A 173 -3.43 15.74 12.49
C PRO A 173 -3.00 17.17 12.24
N GLN A 174 -2.40 17.42 11.11
CA GLN A 174 -2.10 18.76 10.61
C GLN A 174 -3.15 19.21 9.60
N LYS A 175 -3.47 20.49 9.61
CA LYS A 175 -4.31 21.13 8.60
C LYS A 175 -3.54 21.31 7.29
N VAL A 176 -4.07 20.79 6.21
CA VAL A 176 -3.44 20.83 4.88
C VAL A 176 -4.49 21.06 3.79
N CYS A 177 -4.07 21.38 2.58
CA CYS A 177 -4.95 21.40 1.41
C CYS A 177 -5.67 20.07 1.27
N ARG A 178 -6.97 20.12 1.03
CA ARG A 178 -7.75 18.92 0.77
C ARG A 178 -7.41 18.36 -0.60
N SER A 179 -6.47 17.44 -0.62
CA SER A 179 -6.05 16.72 -1.82
C SER A 179 -5.83 15.25 -1.48
N ARG A 180 -6.50 14.36 -2.19
CA ARG A 180 -6.19 12.94 -2.16
C ARG A 180 -5.53 12.59 -3.48
N VAL A 181 -4.30 12.13 -3.40
CA VAL A 181 -3.53 11.70 -4.58
C VAL A 181 -3.20 10.22 -4.41
N GLU A 182 -3.49 9.44 -5.42
CA GLU A 182 -3.32 7.98 -5.39
C GLU A 182 -2.58 7.52 -6.65
N LEU A 183 -1.77 6.49 -6.49
CA LEU A 183 -1.18 5.79 -7.61
C LEU A 183 -2.25 4.96 -8.31
N ALA A 184 -2.41 5.16 -9.62
CA ALA A 184 -3.34 4.38 -10.43
C ALA A 184 -2.62 3.26 -11.19
N PRO A 185 -3.20 2.07 -11.27
CA PRO A 185 -2.69 1.03 -12.15
C PRO A 185 -2.85 1.43 -13.61
N GLY A 186 -1.91 1.01 -14.47
CA GLY A 186 -2.01 1.23 -15.91
C GLY A 186 -0.66 1.46 -16.57
N ASN A 187 -0.64 1.27 -17.89
CA ASN A 187 0.57 1.39 -18.71
C ASN A 187 0.66 2.72 -19.48
N ALA A 188 -0.34 3.59 -19.39
CA ALA A 188 -0.32 4.91 -20.00
C ALA A 188 0.43 5.91 -19.10
N ILE A 189 1.17 6.85 -19.70
CA ILE A 189 1.67 8.04 -19.02
C ILE A 189 0.47 8.97 -18.89
N ASN A 190 -0.14 9.02 -17.71
CA ASN A 190 -1.38 9.76 -17.48
C ASN A 190 -1.54 10.23 -16.04
N ALA A 191 -2.20 11.35 -15.87
CA ALA A 191 -2.76 11.84 -14.62
C ALA A 191 -4.18 12.35 -14.89
N ASN A 192 -5.07 12.24 -13.92
CA ASN A 192 -6.44 12.75 -14.00
C ASN A 192 -6.99 13.00 -12.60
N ALA A 193 -7.96 13.91 -12.50
CA ALA A 193 -8.68 14.18 -11.27
C ALA A 193 -10.19 14.22 -11.51
N ASN A 194 -10.96 13.81 -10.49
CA ASN A 194 -12.42 13.86 -10.49
C ASN A 194 -13.00 14.88 -9.49
N GLY A 195 -12.14 15.76 -8.96
CA GLY A 195 -12.50 16.76 -7.94
C GLY A 195 -12.48 16.21 -6.50
N LEU A 196 -12.26 14.91 -6.28
CA LEU A 196 -12.11 14.28 -4.99
C LEU A 196 -10.75 13.60 -4.84
N VAL A 197 -10.31 12.92 -5.89
CA VAL A 197 -9.06 12.16 -5.96
C VAL A 197 -8.35 12.53 -7.25
N ALA A 198 -7.07 12.79 -7.17
CA ALA A 198 -6.16 12.83 -8.31
C ALA A 198 -5.46 11.47 -8.44
N GLN A 199 -5.46 10.91 -9.62
CA GLN A 199 -4.84 9.62 -9.92
C GLN A 199 -3.64 9.81 -10.84
N ILE A 200 -2.49 9.34 -10.39
CA ILE A 200 -1.22 9.41 -11.13
C ILE A 200 -0.82 7.99 -11.53
N SER A 201 -0.62 7.73 -12.80
CA SER A 201 -0.20 6.39 -13.22
C SER A 201 1.24 6.09 -12.79
N GLY A 202 1.51 4.84 -12.39
CA GLY A 202 2.88 4.39 -12.08
C GLY A 202 3.84 4.59 -13.26
N ARG A 203 3.33 4.51 -14.50
CA ARG A 203 4.13 4.82 -15.68
C ARG A 203 4.58 6.28 -15.73
N LEU A 204 3.72 7.23 -15.32
CA LEU A 204 4.08 8.63 -15.24
C LEU A 204 5.09 8.88 -14.12
N VAL A 205 4.86 8.30 -12.94
CA VAL A 205 5.80 8.42 -11.80
C VAL A 205 7.22 7.96 -12.19
N ASN A 206 7.32 6.90 -12.98
CA ASN A 206 8.60 6.38 -13.46
C ASN A 206 9.13 7.08 -14.73
N TRP A 207 8.32 7.92 -15.38
CA TRP A 207 8.72 8.66 -16.58
C TRP A 207 9.32 10.03 -16.24
N VAL A 208 8.82 10.70 -15.21
CA VAL A 208 9.36 12.00 -14.77
C VAL A 208 10.75 11.81 -14.15
N GLU A 209 11.65 12.75 -14.46
CA GLU A 209 13.06 12.66 -14.08
C GLU A 209 13.33 13.16 -12.65
N SER A 210 12.39 13.95 -12.08
CA SER A 210 12.55 14.57 -10.76
C SER A 210 11.24 14.61 -9.96
N ASP A 211 11.36 14.83 -8.65
CA ASP A 211 10.21 15.04 -7.78
C ASP A 211 9.57 16.42 -8.00
N ASP A 212 10.29 17.37 -8.60
CA ASP A 212 9.73 18.67 -8.95
C ASP A 212 8.85 18.58 -10.20
N GLU A 213 9.20 17.74 -11.17
CA GLU A 213 8.33 17.42 -12.30
C GLU A 213 7.07 16.67 -11.84
N LEU A 214 7.21 15.69 -10.94
CA LEU A 214 6.07 15.01 -10.34
C LEU A 214 5.18 16.00 -9.59
N ALA A 215 5.79 16.93 -8.84
CA ALA A 215 5.06 17.96 -8.10
C ALA A 215 4.27 18.89 -9.04
N LEU A 216 4.82 19.23 -10.19
CA LEU A 216 4.12 20.05 -11.20
C LEU A 216 2.86 19.32 -11.72
N VAL A 217 2.99 18.03 -12.03
CA VAL A 217 1.84 17.23 -12.47
C VAL A 217 0.79 17.14 -11.37
N ILE A 218 1.19 16.78 -10.15
CA ILE A 218 0.26 16.67 -9.01
C ILE A 218 -0.44 18.00 -8.73
N ALA A 219 0.31 19.12 -8.74
CA ALA A 219 -0.25 20.44 -8.50
C ALA A 219 -1.25 20.89 -9.59
N HIS A 220 -1.11 20.36 -10.80
CA HIS A 220 -2.08 20.62 -11.88
C HIS A 220 -3.41 19.89 -11.64
N GLU A 221 -3.39 18.73 -11.00
CA GLU A 221 -4.55 17.85 -10.78
C GLU A 221 -5.35 18.20 -9.51
N ILE A 222 -4.77 18.96 -8.55
CA ILE A 222 -5.39 19.28 -7.25
C ILE A 222 -5.74 20.81 -7.12
#